data_67044dacea802826f5d09e65c40d4171
#
_entry.id   67044dacea802826f5d09e65c40d4171
#
_cell.length_a   1.000
_cell.length_b   1.000
_cell.length_c   1.000
_cell.angle_alpha   90.00
_cell.angle_beta   90.00
_cell.angle_gamma   90.00
#
_symmetry.space_group_name_H-M   'P 1'
#
loop_
_entity.id
_entity.type
_entity.pdbx_description
1 polymer ?
#
loop_
_entity_poly.entity_id
_entity_poly.type
_entity_poly.pdbx_seq_one_letter_code
_entity_poly.pdbx_strand_id
1 'polypeptide(L)'
;MIKRNFVINGTLKFVTFEEGDTLADLLRRLGLRSVKIGCNAGQCGSCSVLVDGDVVRSCIKKAKDIKEHSAIETLEGMGTAKALHPLQQAFITYGAVQCGFCTPGFLMSAKALLQDNPNPTRQEVRDWFNKHRNICRCTGYKPIVDSVMAAAAVMRGEASMEDITYHYEEGADIYGTSHPRPGSLAKVLGVCDYGEGFAAQ
;
A
#
# COMPACT_ATOMS: atom_id res chain seq x y z
N MET A 1 18.51 -19.46 14.04
CA MET A 1 17.94 -18.13 14.41
C MET A 1 18.92 -17.03 14.06
N ILE A 2 18.56 -16.11 13.20
CA ILE A 2 19.37 -14.97 12.71
C ILE A 2 18.89 -13.72 13.44
N LYS A 3 19.83 -12.87 13.88
CA LYS A 3 19.54 -11.56 14.50
C LYS A 3 19.95 -10.45 13.55
N ARG A 4 19.09 -9.44 13.36
CA ARG A 4 19.34 -8.27 12.52
C ARG A 4 18.68 -7.03 13.11
N ASN A 5 19.18 -5.89 12.65
CA ASN A 5 18.61 -4.57 12.93
C ASN A 5 18.05 -4.00 11.63
N PHE A 6 16.77 -3.65 11.60
CA PHE A 6 16.13 -2.97 10.47
C PHE A 6 15.47 -1.67 10.94
N VAL A 7 15.44 -0.68 10.06
CA VAL A 7 14.63 0.53 10.27
C VAL A 7 13.24 0.29 9.66
N ILE A 8 12.28 -0.09 10.50
CA ILE A 8 10.93 -0.42 10.03
C ILE A 8 10.00 0.75 10.33
N ASN A 9 9.41 1.34 9.28
CA ASN A 9 8.55 2.52 9.38
C ASN A 9 9.20 3.64 10.22
N GLY A 10 10.47 3.93 9.96
CA GLY A 10 11.25 4.96 10.63
C GLY A 10 11.76 4.58 12.04
N THR A 11 11.46 3.39 12.53
CA THR A 11 11.89 2.94 13.87
C THR A 11 12.90 1.80 13.76
N LEU A 12 14.04 1.92 14.46
CA LEU A 12 15.01 0.84 14.57
C LEU A 12 14.41 -0.33 15.37
N LYS A 13 14.39 -1.51 14.77
CA LYS A 13 13.88 -2.75 15.36
C LYS A 13 14.96 -3.81 15.40
N PHE A 14 15.14 -4.41 16.57
CA PHE A 14 15.94 -5.61 16.74
C PHE A 14 15.05 -6.82 16.51
N VAL A 15 15.33 -7.59 15.47
CA VAL A 15 14.47 -8.70 15.05
C VAL A 15 15.23 -10.01 15.02
N THR A 16 14.50 -11.10 15.23
CA THR A 16 15.01 -12.46 15.09
C THR A 16 14.13 -13.23 14.13
N PHE A 17 14.75 -14.06 13.29
CA PHE A 17 14.03 -14.87 12.30
C PHE A 17 14.82 -16.12 11.93
N GLU A 18 14.15 -17.10 11.34
CA GLU A 18 14.77 -18.31 10.86
C GLU A 18 15.35 -18.11 9.45
N GLU A 19 16.30 -18.95 9.06
CA GLU A 19 16.96 -18.85 7.76
C GLU A 19 15.99 -18.96 6.57
N GLY A 20 14.92 -19.74 6.75
CA GLY A 20 13.87 -19.96 5.75
C GLY A 20 12.84 -18.82 5.64
N ASP A 21 12.77 -17.92 6.63
CA ASP A 21 11.74 -16.89 6.69
C ASP A 21 11.80 -15.93 5.50
N THR A 22 10.64 -15.62 4.96
CA THR A 22 10.50 -14.51 4.02
C THR A 22 10.38 -13.18 4.77
N LEU A 23 10.61 -12.08 4.06
CA LEU A 23 10.38 -10.76 4.63
C LEU A 23 8.91 -10.58 5.05
N ALA A 24 7.95 -11.16 4.28
CA ALA A 24 6.53 -11.13 4.64
C ALA A 24 6.25 -11.84 5.97
N ASP A 25 6.84 -13.03 6.19
CA ASP A 25 6.68 -13.78 7.45
C ASP A 25 7.19 -12.95 8.64
N LEU A 26 8.37 -12.34 8.49
CA LEU A 26 8.94 -11.47 9.52
C LEU A 26 8.04 -10.28 9.82
N LEU A 27 7.63 -9.52 8.79
CA LEU A 27 6.83 -8.31 8.98
C LEU A 27 5.46 -8.61 9.60
N ARG A 28 4.82 -9.70 9.18
CA ARG A 28 3.53 -10.14 9.74
C ARG A 28 3.66 -10.59 11.20
N ARG A 29 4.73 -11.28 11.58
CA ARG A 29 5.04 -11.60 13.00
C ARG A 29 5.23 -10.35 13.86
N LEU A 30 5.74 -9.27 13.28
CA LEU A 30 5.86 -7.97 13.95
C LEU A 30 4.52 -7.20 14.02
N GLY A 31 3.41 -7.79 13.57
CA GLY A 31 2.08 -7.19 13.59
C GLY A 31 1.76 -6.29 12.39
N LEU A 32 2.64 -6.23 11.37
CA LEU A 32 2.43 -5.41 10.17
C LEU A 32 1.52 -6.15 9.19
N ARG A 33 0.22 -6.11 9.46
CA ARG A 33 -0.81 -6.90 8.77
C ARG A 33 -1.22 -6.33 7.41
N SER A 34 -0.78 -5.12 7.06
CA SER A 34 -0.95 -4.57 5.71
C SER A 34 -0.19 -5.38 4.64
N VAL A 35 0.83 -6.12 5.04
CA VAL A 35 1.57 -7.04 4.18
C VAL A 35 0.70 -8.27 3.90
N LYS A 36 -0.04 -8.22 2.77
CA LYS A 36 -1.00 -9.27 2.40
C LYS A 36 -0.32 -10.36 1.57
N ILE A 37 -0.50 -11.62 1.97
CA ILE A 37 0.03 -12.78 1.23
C ILE A 37 -1.11 -13.39 0.41
N GLY A 38 -1.23 -12.97 -0.87
CA GLY A 38 -2.26 -13.49 -1.77
C GLY A 38 -1.84 -14.76 -2.51
N CYS A 39 -0.77 -14.69 -3.30
CA CYS A 39 -0.32 -15.83 -4.12
C CYS A 39 0.86 -16.61 -3.52
N ASN A 40 1.58 -16.04 -2.60
CA ASN A 40 2.83 -16.55 -2.00
C ASN A 40 3.89 -17.03 -3.02
N ALA A 41 3.83 -16.46 -4.24
CA ALA A 41 4.67 -16.84 -5.39
C ALA A 41 5.20 -15.62 -6.17
N GLY A 42 5.13 -14.41 -5.59
CA GLY A 42 5.61 -13.18 -6.21
C GLY A 42 4.82 -12.71 -7.43
N GLN A 43 3.58 -13.19 -7.66
CA GLN A 43 2.84 -12.91 -8.90
C GLN A 43 1.77 -11.84 -8.77
N CYS A 44 1.28 -11.53 -7.56
CA CYS A 44 0.12 -10.64 -7.39
C CYS A 44 0.43 -9.25 -6.83
N GLY A 45 1.62 -9.02 -6.32
CA GLY A 45 2.06 -7.74 -5.77
C GLY A 45 1.35 -7.28 -4.49
N SER A 46 0.43 -8.07 -3.90
CA SER A 46 -0.30 -7.67 -2.67
C SER A 46 0.61 -7.54 -1.45
N CYS A 47 1.76 -8.24 -1.46
CA CYS A 47 2.77 -8.21 -0.42
C CYS A 47 3.87 -7.17 -0.65
N SER A 48 3.69 -6.23 -1.58
CA SER A 48 4.71 -5.21 -1.89
C SER A 48 4.95 -4.31 -0.68
N VAL A 49 6.23 -4.13 -0.37
CA VAL A 49 6.77 -3.20 0.62
C VAL A 49 7.92 -2.43 -0.02
N LEU A 50 8.40 -1.37 0.61
CA LEU A 50 9.63 -0.72 0.16
C LEU A 50 10.81 -1.17 1.01
N VAL A 51 11.92 -1.44 0.38
CA VAL A 51 13.22 -1.71 1.03
C VAL A 51 14.22 -0.75 0.42
N ASP A 52 14.73 0.17 1.21
CA ASP A 52 15.62 1.25 0.77
C ASP A 52 15.07 2.05 -0.41
N GLY A 53 13.73 2.23 -0.45
CA GLY A 53 12.98 2.93 -1.51
C GLY A 53 12.50 2.04 -2.65
N ASP A 54 13.06 0.85 -2.83
CA ASP A 54 12.70 -0.06 -3.91
C ASP A 54 11.48 -0.93 -3.59
N VAL A 55 10.62 -1.16 -4.59
CA VAL A 55 9.47 -2.06 -4.46
C VAL A 55 9.93 -3.52 -4.40
N VAL A 56 9.68 -4.17 -3.27
CA VAL A 56 10.04 -5.58 -3.03
C VAL A 56 8.78 -6.41 -2.76
N ARG A 57 8.67 -7.54 -3.46
CA ARG A 57 7.62 -8.55 -3.18
C ARG A 57 8.08 -9.42 -2.00
N SER A 58 7.63 -9.07 -0.82
CA SER A 58 8.14 -9.61 0.44
C SER A 58 7.88 -11.10 0.62
N CYS A 59 6.86 -11.70 -0.03
CA CYS A 59 6.56 -13.12 0.09
C CYS A 59 7.60 -14.06 -0.55
N ILE A 60 8.45 -13.55 -1.45
CA ILE A 60 9.53 -14.33 -2.10
C ILE A 60 10.92 -13.83 -1.72
N LYS A 61 11.03 -12.68 -1.07
CA LYS A 61 12.31 -12.14 -0.61
C LYS A 61 12.64 -12.72 0.75
N LYS A 62 13.79 -13.41 0.86
CA LYS A 62 14.24 -13.93 2.15
C LYS A 62 14.67 -12.79 3.09
N ALA A 63 14.29 -12.88 4.36
CA ALA A 63 14.64 -11.86 5.36
C ALA A 63 16.16 -11.77 5.55
N LYS A 64 16.89 -12.88 5.46
CA LYS A 64 18.34 -12.94 5.56
C LYS A 64 19.09 -12.18 4.45
N ASP A 65 18.46 -12.00 3.28
CA ASP A 65 19.04 -11.31 2.12
C ASP A 65 18.81 -9.78 2.16
N ILE A 66 18.15 -9.28 3.19
CA ILE A 66 18.05 -7.85 3.46
C ILE A 66 19.28 -7.40 4.22
N LYS A 67 19.89 -6.31 3.78
CA LYS A 67 21.06 -5.72 4.43
C LYS A 67 20.69 -5.22 5.83
N GLU A 68 21.61 -5.32 6.75
CA GLU A 68 21.44 -4.75 8.08
C GLU A 68 21.25 -3.22 7.99
N HIS A 69 20.40 -2.69 8.85
CA HIS A 69 19.98 -1.28 8.85
C HIS A 69 19.20 -0.80 7.62
N SER A 70 18.81 -1.69 6.69
CA SER A 70 17.91 -1.30 5.59
C SER A 70 16.64 -0.66 6.13
N ALA A 71 16.17 0.38 5.42
CA ALA A 71 14.88 1.01 5.65
C ALA A 71 13.78 0.17 5.01
N ILE A 72 12.86 -0.34 5.82
CA ILE A 72 11.70 -1.12 5.36
C ILE A 72 10.44 -0.31 5.65
N GLU A 73 9.67 -0.03 4.60
CA GLU A 73 8.42 0.70 4.74
C GLU A 73 7.23 -0.18 4.35
N THR A 74 6.21 -0.17 5.21
CA THR A 74 4.92 -0.80 4.98
C THR A 74 3.81 0.24 5.04
N LEU A 75 2.60 -0.13 4.67
CA LEU A 75 1.47 0.82 4.62
C LEU A 75 1.18 1.46 5.99
N GLU A 76 1.45 0.77 7.08
CA GLU A 76 1.29 1.31 8.44
C GLU A 76 2.16 2.55 8.70
N GLY A 77 3.25 2.70 7.96
CA GLY A 77 4.14 3.88 8.05
C GLY A 77 3.80 5.01 7.08
N MET A 78 2.80 4.85 6.20
CA MET A 78 2.52 5.84 5.15
C MET A 78 1.76 7.06 5.65
N GLY A 79 0.76 6.87 6.52
CA GLY A 79 -0.06 7.94 7.07
C GLY A 79 -0.96 7.43 8.19
N THR A 80 -1.67 8.34 8.84
CA THR A 80 -2.59 8.05 9.95
C THR A 80 -4.01 8.47 9.61
N ALA A 81 -5.01 8.04 10.41
CA ALA A 81 -6.40 8.45 10.21
C ALA A 81 -6.61 9.97 10.29
N LYS A 82 -5.72 10.70 10.99
CA LYS A 82 -5.76 12.16 11.14
C LYS A 82 -4.95 12.90 10.08
N ALA A 83 -4.02 12.22 9.42
CA ALA A 83 -3.12 12.76 8.43
C ALA A 83 -2.83 11.70 7.35
N LEU A 84 -3.77 11.55 6.42
CA LEU A 84 -3.62 10.63 5.30
C LEU A 84 -2.57 11.14 4.33
N HIS A 85 -1.80 10.23 3.76
CA HIS A 85 -0.98 10.53 2.61
C HIS A 85 -1.88 10.83 1.39
N PRO A 86 -1.51 11.74 0.45
CA PRO A 86 -2.33 12.05 -0.73
C PRO A 86 -2.80 10.81 -1.51
N LEU A 87 -1.94 9.79 -1.65
CA LEU A 87 -2.32 8.51 -2.26
C LEU A 87 -3.45 7.80 -1.49
N GLN A 88 -3.41 7.77 -0.16
CA GLN A 88 -4.44 7.13 0.66
C GLN A 88 -5.78 7.88 0.51
N GLN A 89 -5.75 9.21 0.56
CA GLN A 89 -6.93 10.05 0.38
C GLN A 89 -7.54 9.86 -1.01
N ALA A 90 -6.74 9.94 -2.05
CA ALA A 90 -7.19 9.75 -3.42
C ALA A 90 -7.81 8.36 -3.64
N PHE A 91 -7.21 7.29 -3.06
CA PHE A 91 -7.78 5.93 -3.15
C PHE A 91 -9.17 5.82 -2.54
N ILE A 92 -9.46 6.56 -1.47
CA ILE A 92 -10.80 6.65 -0.89
C ILE A 92 -11.74 7.37 -1.85
N THR A 93 -11.38 8.57 -2.24
CA THR A 93 -12.25 9.52 -2.98
C THR A 93 -12.58 9.03 -4.38
N TYR A 94 -11.60 8.49 -5.10
CA TYR A 94 -11.81 8.01 -6.48
C TYR A 94 -12.33 6.57 -6.56
N GLY A 95 -12.65 5.94 -5.41
CA GLY A 95 -13.22 4.59 -5.38
C GLY A 95 -12.25 3.47 -5.78
N ALA A 96 -10.94 3.68 -5.59
CA ALA A 96 -9.92 2.67 -5.88
C ALA A 96 -9.97 1.46 -4.93
N VAL A 97 -10.68 1.59 -3.81
CA VAL A 97 -10.79 0.57 -2.78
C VAL A 97 -12.11 -0.20 -2.93
N GLN A 98 -12.05 -1.43 -3.43
CA GLN A 98 -13.18 -2.35 -3.44
C GLN A 98 -13.07 -3.35 -2.27
N CYS A 99 -12.66 -4.60 -2.48
CA CYS A 99 -12.41 -5.51 -1.35
C CYS A 99 -11.26 -5.02 -0.46
N GLY A 100 -10.26 -4.32 -1.02
CA GLY A 100 -9.15 -3.70 -0.31
C GLY A 100 -7.94 -4.61 -0.11
N PHE A 101 -8.00 -5.89 -0.50
CA PHE A 101 -6.90 -6.84 -0.29
C PHE A 101 -5.61 -6.44 -1.01
N CYS A 102 -5.70 -5.95 -2.26
CA CYS A 102 -4.56 -5.50 -3.04
C CYS A 102 -4.12 -4.07 -2.71
N THR A 103 -4.95 -3.31 -2.00
CA THR A 103 -4.74 -1.87 -1.76
C THR A 103 -3.38 -1.54 -1.14
N PRO A 104 -2.90 -2.26 -0.10
CA PRO A 104 -1.57 -1.98 0.46
C PRO A 104 -0.45 -2.09 -0.57
N GLY A 105 -0.46 -3.16 -1.37
CA GLY A 105 0.56 -3.36 -2.39
C GLY A 105 0.56 -2.29 -3.49
N PHE A 106 -0.63 -1.84 -3.92
CA PHE A 106 -0.73 -0.73 -4.88
C PHE A 106 -0.27 0.59 -4.28
N LEU A 107 -0.62 0.89 -3.03
CA LEU A 107 -0.21 2.13 -2.36
C LEU A 107 1.30 2.21 -2.17
N MET A 108 1.94 1.13 -1.70
CA MET A 108 3.40 1.09 -1.55
C MET A 108 4.11 1.19 -2.90
N SER A 109 3.61 0.50 -3.92
CA SER A 109 4.15 0.56 -5.28
C SER A 109 3.99 1.95 -5.91
N ALA A 110 2.82 2.59 -5.72
CA ALA A 110 2.56 3.95 -6.20
C ALA A 110 3.42 5.00 -5.48
N LYS A 111 3.68 4.82 -4.17
CA LYS A 111 4.59 5.70 -3.42
C LYS A 111 5.98 5.70 -4.05
N ALA A 112 6.53 4.53 -4.33
CA ALA A 112 7.83 4.42 -4.99
C ALA A 112 7.83 5.05 -6.38
N LEU A 113 6.77 4.83 -7.18
CA LEU A 113 6.64 5.47 -8.49
C LEU A 113 6.73 7.00 -8.37
N LEU A 114 5.95 7.61 -7.45
CA LEU A 114 5.88 9.06 -7.33
C LEU A 114 7.14 9.68 -6.71
N GLN A 115 7.95 8.88 -6.00
CA GLN A 115 9.29 9.28 -5.55
C GLN A 115 10.29 9.29 -6.71
N ASP A 116 10.21 8.32 -7.63
CA ASP A 116 11.07 8.19 -8.80
C ASP A 116 10.65 9.14 -9.94
N ASN A 117 9.35 9.19 -10.24
CA ASN A 117 8.75 10.05 -11.24
C ASN A 117 7.54 10.81 -10.64
N PRO A 118 7.72 12.07 -10.22
CA PRO A 118 6.64 12.87 -9.63
C PRO A 118 5.53 13.26 -10.62
N ASN A 119 5.78 13.20 -11.92
CA ASN A 119 4.81 13.56 -12.96
C ASN A 119 4.62 12.44 -13.99
N PRO A 120 4.12 11.27 -13.58
CA PRO A 120 3.95 10.16 -14.49
C PRO A 120 2.76 10.40 -15.43
N THR A 121 2.84 9.89 -16.64
CA THR A 121 1.69 9.69 -17.50
C THR A 121 0.85 8.51 -17.01
N ARG A 122 -0.43 8.46 -17.39
CA ARG A 122 -1.31 7.33 -17.07
C ARG A 122 -0.77 5.98 -17.59
N GLN A 123 -0.03 6.00 -18.71
CA GLN A 123 0.57 4.80 -19.25
C GLN A 123 1.75 4.35 -18.40
N GLU A 124 2.62 5.25 -17.96
CA GLU A 124 3.73 4.93 -17.07
C GLU A 124 3.25 4.37 -15.74
N VAL A 125 2.14 4.88 -15.19
CA VAL A 125 1.52 4.30 -13.99
C VAL A 125 1.09 2.84 -14.22
N ARG A 126 0.47 2.53 -15.37
CA ARG A 126 0.08 1.16 -15.73
C ARG A 126 1.29 0.25 -15.91
N ASP A 127 2.32 0.73 -16.63
CA ASP A 127 3.54 -0.03 -16.91
C ASP A 127 4.32 -0.30 -15.63
N TRP A 128 4.34 0.65 -14.70
CA TRP A 128 4.90 0.47 -13.37
C TRP A 128 4.21 -0.67 -12.60
N PHE A 129 2.88 -0.64 -12.53
CA PHE A 129 2.12 -1.69 -11.86
C PHE A 129 2.30 -3.06 -12.54
N ASN A 130 2.39 -3.12 -13.87
CA ASN A 130 2.71 -4.34 -14.61
C ASN A 130 4.11 -4.86 -14.26
N LYS A 131 5.12 -4.00 -14.26
CA LYS A 131 6.49 -4.33 -13.87
C LYS A 131 6.55 -4.93 -12.47
N HIS A 132 5.80 -4.35 -11.53
CA HIS A 132 5.76 -4.78 -10.12
C HIS A 132 4.68 -5.84 -9.85
N ARG A 133 3.96 -6.29 -10.89
CA ARG A 133 2.93 -7.36 -10.84
C ARG A 133 1.79 -7.06 -9.87
N ASN A 134 1.39 -5.79 -9.74
CA ASN A 134 0.26 -5.40 -8.91
C ASN A 134 -1.06 -5.80 -9.59
N ILE A 135 -1.77 -6.78 -9.04
CA ILE A 135 -3.01 -7.32 -9.60
C ILE A 135 -4.19 -7.00 -8.68
N CYS A 136 -5.27 -6.51 -9.28
CA CYS A 136 -6.56 -6.30 -8.62
C CYS A 136 -7.58 -7.32 -9.15
N ARG A 137 -8.03 -8.26 -8.31
CA ARG A 137 -9.05 -9.26 -8.70
C ARG A 137 -10.43 -8.64 -8.91
N CYS A 138 -10.70 -7.51 -8.27
CA CYS A 138 -11.94 -6.72 -8.46
C CYS A 138 -11.90 -5.83 -9.69
N THR A 139 -10.82 -5.86 -10.48
CA THR A 139 -10.64 -5.09 -11.73
C THR A 139 -10.73 -3.57 -11.56
N GLY A 140 -10.34 -3.04 -10.39
CA GLY A 140 -10.39 -1.61 -10.07
C GLY A 140 -9.27 -0.75 -10.68
N TYR A 141 -8.70 -1.15 -11.82
CA TYR A 141 -7.50 -0.52 -12.37
C TYR A 141 -7.69 0.95 -12.78
N LYS A 142 -8.87 1.29 -13.37
CA LYS A 142 -9.14 2.68 -13.77
C LYS A 142 -9.13 3.62 -12.56
N PRO A 143 -9.94 3.41 -11.51
CA PRO A 143 -9.92 4.28 -10.33
C PRO A 143 -8.57 4.25 -9.58
N ILE A 144 -7.81 3.15 -9.61
CA ILE A 144 -6.46 3.10 -9.04
C ILE A 144 -5.53 4.07 -9.80
N VAL A 145 -5.52 4.05 -11.12
CA VAL A 145 -4.71 4.98 -11.94
C VAL A 145 -5.18 6.42 -11.75
N ASP A 146 -6.49 6.66 -11.71
CA ASP A 146 -7.06 7.99 -11.46
C ASP A 146 -6.59 8.55 -10.10
N SER A 147 -6.59 7.71 -9.07
CA SER A 147 -6.11 8.07 -7.73
C SER A 147 -4.63 8.44 -7.70
N VAL A 148 -3.79 7.70 -8.42
CA VAL A 148 -2.35 7.99 -8.49
C VAL A 148 -2.11 9.33 -9.18
N MET A 149 -2.83 9.60 -10.29
CA MET A 149 -2.72 10.88 -11.01
C MET A 149 -3.14 12.06 -10.14
N ALA A 150 -4.26 11.92 -9.40
CA ALA A 150 -4.75 12.97 -8.49
C ALA A 150 -3.77 13.21 -7.33
N ALA A 151 -3.27 12.14 -6.71
CA ALA A 151 -2.28 12.25 -5.65
C ALA A 151 -0.97 12.89 -6.14
N ALA A 152 -0.53 12.56 -7.35
CA ALA A 152 0.64 13.17 -7.97
C ALA A 152 0.49 14.68 -8.14
N ALA A 153 -0.68 15.16 -8.57
CA ALA A 153 -0.97 16.59 -8.69
C ALA A 153 -0.88 17.32 -7.33
N VAL A 154 -1.42 16.70 -6.27
CA VAL A 154 -1.31 17.24 -4.89
C VAL A 154 0.14 17.28 -4.44
N MET A 155 0.91 16.21 -4.67
CA MET A 155 2.30 16.13 -4.24
C MET A 155 3.22 17.12 -4.98
N ARG A 156 2.84 17.54 -6.20
CA ARG A 156 3.53 18.61 -6.95
C ARG A 156 3.04 20.03 -6.59
N GLY A 157 2.01 20.16 -5.74
CA GLY A 157 1.41 21.45 -5.39
C GLY A 157 0.51 22.05 -6.48
N GLU A 158 0.11 21.27 -7.47
CA GLU A 158 -0.84 21.67 -8.54
C GLU A 158 -2.30 21.55 -8.08
N ALA A 159 -2.56 20.79 -7.04
CA ALA A 159 -3.83 20.64 -6.37
C ALA A 159 -3.63 20.58 -4.85
N SER A 160 -4.67 20.81 -4.07
CA SER A 160 -4.68 20.71 -2.63
C SER A 160 -5.21 19.35 -2.15
N MET A 161 -5.00 19.03 -0.86
CA MET A 161 -5.67 17.87 -0.25
C MET A 161 -7.18 18.02 -0.27
N GLU A 162 -7.71 19.22 -0.18
CA GLU A 162 -9.14 19.53 -0.23
C GLU A 162 -9.76 19.12 -1.57
N ASP A 163 -9.06 19.36 -2.69
CA ASP A 163 -9.53 19.00 -4.04
C ASP A 163 -9.68 17.49 -4.25
N ILE A 164 -8.99 16.68 -3.44
CA ILE A 164 -9.09 15.22 -3.47
C ILE A 164 -9.83 14.65 -2.25
N THR A 165 -10.43 15.49 -1.41
CA THR A 165 -11.23 15.06 -0.26
C THR A 165 -12.70 15.01 -0.66
N TYR A 166 -13.37 13.92 -0.31
CA TYR A 166 -14.81 13.81 -0.51
C TYR A 166 -15.56 14.56 0.59
N HIS A 167 -16.43 15.48 0.18
CA HIS A 167 -17.31 16.20 1.07
C HIS A 167 -18.71 15.62 0.98
N TYR A 168 -19.28 15.28 2.13
CA TYR A 168 -20.65 14.84 2.23
C TYR A 168 -21.56 16.08 2.31
N GLU A 169 -22.48 16.21 1.38
CA GLU A 169 -23.53 17.24 1.45
C GLU A 169 -24.69 16.71 2.28
N GLU A 170 -25.02 17.40 3.38
CA GLU A 170 -26.14 17.03 4.23
C GLU A 170 -27.46 17.14 3.45
N GLY A 171 -28.25 16.07 3.44
CA GLY A 171 -29.49 15.99 2.68
C GLY A 171 -29.36 15.60 1.20
N ALA A 172 -28.15 15.37 0.71
CA ALA A 172 -27.95 14.84 -0.64
C ALA A 172 -28.49 13.40 -0.77
N ASP A 173 -29.11 13.08 -1.90
CA ASP A 173 -29.57 11.72 -2.20
C ASP A 173 -28.37 10.77 -2.29
N ILE A 174 -28.44 9.68 -1.56
CA ILE A 174 -27.43 8.60 -1.65
C ILE A 174 -27.59 7.82 -2.95
N TYR A 175 -28.84 7.68 -3.43
CA TYR A 175 -29.15 6.94 -4.64
C TYR A 175 -28.76 7.75 -5.90
N GLY A 176 -27.99 7.13 -6.79
CA GLY A 176 -27.53 7.77 -8.02
C GLY A 176 -26.31 8.68 -7.88
N THR A 177 -25.71 8.75 -6.68
CA THR A 177 -24.49 9.51 -6.40
C THR A 177 -23.31 8.60 -6.10
N SER A 178 -22.09 9.12 -6.27
CA SER A 178 -20.85 8.38 -6.00
C SER A 178 -20.29 8.75 -4.63
N HIS A 179 -20.43 7.85 -3.68
CA HIS A 179 -19.88 8.02 -2.33
C HIS A 179 -18.67 7.12 -2.10
N PRO A 180 -17.69 7.54 -1.27
CA PRO A 180 -16.63 6.66 -0.80
C PRO A 180 -17.20 5.41 -0.12
N ARG A 181 -16.62 4.25 -0.40
CA ARG A 181 -17.09 3.00 0.17
C ARG A 181 -16.91 3.00 1.70
N PRO A 182 -17.91 2.59 2.49
CA PRO A 182 -17.73 2.36 3.92
C PRO A 182 -16.56 1.41 4.19
N GLY A 183 -15.75 1.70 5.19
CA GLY A 183 -14.55 0.91 5.54
C GLY A 183 -13.33 1.13 4.63
N SER A 184 -13.37 2.04 3.65
CA SER A 184 -12.20 2.37 2.83
C SER A 184 -11.04 2.90 3.67
N LEU A 185 -11.32 3.67 4.71
CA LEU A 185 -10.30 4.21 5.62
C LEU A 185 -9.48 3.10 6.27
N ALA A 186 -10.11 2.07 6.84
CA ALA A 186 -9.40 0.95 7.46
C ALA A 186 -8.52 0.20 6.45
N LYS A 187 -8.95 0.12 5.19
CA LYS A 187 -8.23 -0.57 4.12
C LYS A 187 -7.01 0.20 3.64
N VAL A 188 -7.11 1.52 3.50
CA VAL A 188 -5.96 2.36 3.10
C VAL A 188 -4.97 2.57 4.25
N LEU A 189 -5.37 2.34 5.49
CA LEU A 189 -4.49 2.33 6.65
C LEU A 189 -3.85 0.95 6.91
N GLY A 190 -4.29 -0.09 6.20
CA GLY A 190 -3.77 -1.44 6.36
C GLY A 190 -4.24 -2.19 7.62
N VAL A 191 -5.19 -1.62 8.38
CA VAL A 191 -5.69 -2.19 9.64
C VAL A 191 -6.87 -3.16 9.46
N CYS A 192 -7.31 -3.39 8.22
CA CYS A 192 -8.39 -4.32 7.92
C CYS A 192 -7.88 -5.76 7.94
N ASP A 193 -8.51 -6.62 8.73
CA ASP A 193 -8.25 -8.06 8.74
C ASP A 193 -9.06 -8.77 7.66
N TYR A 194 -8.48 -9.86 7.14
CA TYR A 194 -9.06 -10.78 6.18
C TYR A 194 -8.88 -12.21 6.68
N GLY A 195 -9.58 -13.18 6.07
CA GLY A 195 -9.55 -14.57 6.53
C GLY A 195 -8.14 -15.16 6.69
N GLU A 196 -7.18 -14.76 5.86
CA GLU A 196 -5.78 -15.17 5.98
C GLU A 196 -5.08 -14.63 7.25
N GLY A 197 -5.55 -13.51 7.80
CA GLY A 197 -5.07 -12.94 9.04
C GLY A 197 -5.51 -13.73 10.27
N PHE A 198 -6.69 -14.34 10.23
CA PHE A 198 -7.21 -15.18 11.32
C PHE A 198 -6.60 -16.58 11.33
N ALA A 199 -6.30 -17.14 10.17
CA ALA A 199 -5.69 -18.47 10.07
C ALA A 199 -4.24 -18.52 10.57
N ALA A 200 -3.57 -17.39 10.74
CA ALA A 200 -2.19 -17.26 11.19
C ALA A 200 -2.05 -16.97 12.70
N GLN A 201 -3.16 -17.00 13.45
CA GLN A 201 -3.20 -16.91 14.91
C GLN A 201 -3.28 -18.30 15.51
#